data_8ae7aed39eea5d47e63058b8577f7c98
#
_entry.id   8ae7aed39eea5d47e63058b8577f7c98
#
_cell.length_a   1.000
_cell.length_b   1.000
_cell.length_c   1.000
_cell.angle_alpha   90.00
_cell.angle_beta   90.00
_cell.angle_gamma   90.00
#
_symmetry.space_group_name_H-M   'P 1'
#
loop_
_entity.id
_entity.type
_entity.pdbx_description
1 polymer ?
#
loop_
_entity_poly.entity_id
_entity_poly.type
_entity_poly.pdbx_seq_one_letter_code
_entity_poly.pdbx_strand_id
1 'polypeptide(L)'
;MNRVKDRFPEDVADCKNTQIRTFKIRENGVFTAPLAEPESGEWKSVQPETILDFSAAGYYFAKALQELLKVPVGFIDASLGGSLIESWMSREMLHGMTAELALAEKYSDAAFVKGQLLKNEQQSNAWHARLDAADQGLKQHWEKECYNNENWGMVTVPFRFDEVEELKGFIGSVWLKRNFTVPQEMAGKPAKLWLGTIVDSDVAYLNGQQVGITYYQYPPRKYEIPKGLLREGTNTIVLRVISEKAQGRFTEGKKYAIFNEQGEIPLDGTWSYCIGAACEHVPETDFVNWKPTGLYNGMTAPCHKYTIAGVNWYQGESNTHHPDNYLDLLRRMIEGYRKEWNDPKLPFQIVELPNLMVDMEGAEEGWRVLRELQRRSAVIPDVDVAVTIDLGEDNDLHPQNKKDLGKRLALLAAARLGIPVESKGPEVTEITVASDEANNLRTIRLTCSHAEGLHASSKDKGKEILDFEVVNDNGEVLQPKTQIKGQEIVLTIPDKETEVKLIRYCYRTSNIGALVYNQAGLPMSPFVRRVYEETV
;
A
#
# COMPACT_ATOMS: atom_id res chain seq x y z
N MET A 1 -9.88 0.99 -10.00
CA MET A 1 -11.15 1.24 -9.25
C MET A 1 -11.74 -0.02 -8.62
N ASN A 2 -11.52 -1.20 -9.16
CA ASN A 2 -12.14 -2.45 -8.64
C ASN A 2 -11.94 -2.70 -7.12
N ARG A 3 -10.75 -2.43 -6.58
CA ARG A 3 -10.47 -2.62 -5.13
C ARG A 3 -11.19 -1.62 -4.21
N VAL A 4 -11.54 -0.44 -4.70
CA VAL A 4 -12.12 0.65 -3.90
C VAL A 4 -13.63 0.82 -4.11
N LYS A 5 -14.24 0.06 -5.01
CA LYS A 5 -15.66 0.17 -5.38
C LYS A 5 -16.63 0.00 -4.19
N ASP A 6 -16.28 -0.85 -3.22
CA ASP A 6 -17.13 -1.07 -2.06
C ASP A 6 -16.99 0.04 -0.99
N ARG A 7 -15.87 0.78 -1.02
CA ARG A 7 -15.67 1.95 -0.15
C ARG A 7 -16.31 3.22 -0.71
N PHE A 8 -16.33 3.33 -2.04
CA PHE A 8 -16.86 4.49 -2.77
C PHE A 8 -17.81 4.01 -3.89
N PRO A 9 -18.94 3.36 -3.54
CA PRO A 9 -19.85 2.79 -4.54
C PRO A 9 -20.48 3.88 -5.43
N GLU A 10 -20.69 5.08 -4.90
CA GLU A 10 -21.23 6.23 -5.62
C GLU A 10 -20.29 6.71 -6.75
N ASP A 11 -18.98 6.53 -6.61
CA ASP A 11 -18.00 6.93 -7.62
C ASP A 11 -17.91 5.91 -8.78
N VAL A 12 -18.62 4.80 -8.69
CA VAL A 12 -18.62 3.71 -9.69
C VAL A 12 -19.99 3.54 -10.35
N ALA A 13 -21.09 3.65 -9.58
CA ALA A 13 -22.42 3.26 -10.03
C ALA A 13 -22.90 4.02 -11.29
N ASP A 14 -22.79 5.34 -11.29
CA ASP A 14 -23.28 6.20 -12.37
C ASP A 14 -22.15 7.04 -13.01
N CYS A 15 -20.92 6.52 -12.97
CA CYS A 15 -19.78 7.25 -13.48
C CYS A 15 -19.85 7.39 -15.02
N LYS A 16 -19.90 8.61 -15.49
CA LYS A 16 -19.76 8.94 -16.91
C LYS A 16 -19.04 10.28 -17.05
N ASN A 17 -17.84 10.24 -17.58
CA ASN A 17 -17.07 11.45 -17.83
C ASN A 17 -16.13 11.26 -19.02
N THR A 18 -16.51 11.75 -20.19
CA THR A 18 -15.70 11.64 -21.41
C THR A 18 -14.47 12.56 -21.43
N GLN A 19 -14.38 13.50 -20.49
CA GLN A 19 -13.24 14.39 -20.34
C GLN A 19 -12.12 13.81 -19.48
N ILE A 20 -12.36 12.67 -18.84
CA ILE A 20 -11.34 11.92 -18.13
C ILE A 20 -11.05 10.64 -18.92
N ARG A 21 -9.78 10.42 -19.25
CA ARG A 21 -9.33 9.25 -20.01
C ARG A 21 -8.09 8.64 -19.41
N THR A 22 -7.98 7.32 -19.50
CA THR A 22 -6.75 6.59 -19.19
C THR A 22 -6.22 5.88 -20.42
N PHE A 23 -4.89 5.82 -20.52
CA PHE A 23 -4.19 4.88 -21.40
C PHE A 23 -3.44 3.90 -20.49
N LYS A 24 -3.96 2.69 -20.35
CA LYS A 24 -3.32 1.67 -19.53
C LYS A 24 -2.34 0.87 -20.36
N ILE A 25 -1.06 0.92 -19.99
CA ILE A 25 -0.01 0.11 -20.60
C ILE A 25 -0.07 -1.28 -19.96
N ARG A 26 -0.03 -2.32 -20.80
CA ARG A 26 0.10 -3.68 -20.32
C ARG A 26 1.46 -3.87 -19.67
N GLU A 27 1.47 -4.55 -18.53
CA GLU A 27 2.70 -4.93 -17.83
C GLU A 27 3.61 -5.73 -18.76
N ASN A 28 4.81 -5.20 -19.00
CA ASN A 28 5.78 -5.75 -19.92
C ASN A 28 7.20 -5.40 -19.53
N GLY A 29 7.97 -6.37 -19.07
CA GLY A 29 9.41 -6.24 -18.81
C GLY A 29 10.23 -6.56 -20.05
N VAL A 30 10.87 -5.56 -20.65
CA VAL A 30 11.73 -5.68 -21.82
C VAL A 30 13.18 -5.35 -21.45
N PHE A 31 14.11 -6.29 -21.65
CA PHE A 31 15.48 -6.14 -21.17
C PHE A 31 16.51 -5.92 -22.32
N THR A 32 16.11 -6.13 -23.55
CA THR A 32 17.00 -6.02 -24.72
C THR A 32 17.26 -4.57 -25.12
N ALA A 33 16.19 -3.78 -25.30
CA ALA A 33 16.25 -2.37 -25.67
C ALA A 33 14.92 -1.68 -25.38
N PRO A 34 14.90 -0.34 -25.19
CA PRO A 34 13.65 0.42 -25.06
C PRO A 34 12.74 0.24 -26.29
N LEU A 35 11.46 0.01 -26.06
CA LEU A 35 10.46 -0.03 -27.12
C LEU A 35 10.17 1.39 -27.65
N ALA A 36 9.95 1.51 -28.93
CA ALA A 36 9.62 2.78 -29.58
C ALA A 36 8.14 3.17 -29.40
N GLU A 37 7.27 2.20 -29.16
CA GLU A 37 5.83 2.34 -28.99
C GLU A 37 5.30 1.28 -28.02
N PRO A 38 4.21 1.54 -27.26
CA PRO A 38 3.61 0.54 -26.40
C PRO A 38 3.12 -0.67 -27.22
N GLU A 39 3.37 -1.89 -26.74
CA GLU A 39 2.89 -3.10 -27.43
C GLU A 39 1.36 -3.17 -27.50
N SER A 40 0.69 -2.55 -26.54
CA SER A 40 -0.78 -2.53 -26.48
C SER A 40 -1.24 -1.36 -25.61
N GLY A 41 -2.46 -0.95 -25.82
CA GLY A 41 -3.14 0.08 -25.05
C GLY A 41 -4.13 0.84 -25.93
N GLU A 42 -5.09 1.43 -25.28
CA GLU A 42 -6.07 2.32 -25.90
C GLU A 42 -6.52 3.37 -24.91
N TRP A 43 -6.89 4.53 -25.42
CA TRP A 43 -7.50 5.57 -24.59
C TRP A 43 -8.96 5.20 -24.28
N LYS A 44 -9.25 4.96 -23.00
CA LYS A 44 -10.59 4.69 -22.48
C LYS A 44 -11.09 5.87 -21.69
N SER A 45 -12.31 6.35 -22.00
CA SER A 45 -13.00 7.35 -21.17
C SER A 45 -13.70 6.68 -19.99
N VAL A 46 -14.00 7.47 -18.96
CA VAL A 46 -14.76 7.01 -17.80
C VAL A 46 -16.20 6.68 -18.23
N GLN A 47 -16.55 5.41 -18.09
CA GLN A 47 -17.87 4.82 -18.34
C GLN A 47 -18.11 3.73 -17.29
N PRO A 48 -19.38 3.35 -16.99
CA PRO A 48 -19.66 2.23 -16.08
C PRO A 48 -18.94 0.93 -16.48
N GLU A 49 -18.79 0.68 -17.78
CA GLU A 49 -18.16 -0.52 -18.34
C GLU A 49 -16.64 -0.52 -18.21
N THR A 50 -16.01 0.65 -18.09
CA THR A 50 -14.54 0.80 -18.11
C THR A 50 -13.95 1.16 -16.76
N ILE A 51 -14.71 1.79 -15.88
CA ILE A 51 -14.19 2.42 -14.64
C ILE A 51 -13.47 1.43 -13.73
N LEU A 52 -13.90 0.17 -13.69
CA LEU A 52 -13.30 -0.83 -12.82
C LEU A 52 -11.85 -1.18 -13.21
N ASP A 53 -11.47 -0.93 -14.47
CA ASP A 53 -10.12 -1.15 -15.00
C ASP A 53 -9.17 0.03 -14.74
N PHE A 54 -9.70 1.19 -14.32
CA PHE A 54 -8.90 2.37 -14.05
C PHE A 54 -8.07 2.22 -12.77
N SER A 55 -6.85 2.76 -12.78
CA SER A 55 -6.10 3.06 -11.56
C SER A 55 -6.95 3.96 -10.65
N ALA A 56 -7.17 3.56 -9.40
CA ALA A 56 -7.95 4.38 -8.49
C ALA A 56 -7.24 5.72 -8.17
N ALA A 57 -5.94 5.69 -7.92
CA ALA A 57 -5.16 6.92 -7.71
C ALA A 57 -5.20 7.84 -8.92
N GLY A 58 -4.98 7.29 -10.14
CA GLY A 58 -5.04 8.04 -11.39
C GLY A 58 -6.43 8.62 -11.67
N TYR A 59 -7.50 7.85 -11.45
CA TYR A 59 -8.87 8.33 -11.64
C TYR A 59 -9.22 9.49 -10.70
N TYR A 60 -8.97 9.34 -9.39
CA TYR A 60 -9.29 10.40 -8.43
C TYR A 60 -8.42 11.64 -8.62
N PHE A 61 -7.15 11.47 -9.00
CA PHE A 61 -6.30 12.58 -9.43
C PHE A 61 -6.90 13.32 -10.63
N ALA A 62 -7.20 12.60 -11.71
CA ALA A 62 -7.74 13.20 -12.93
C ALA A 62 -9.10 13.85 -12.70
N LYS A 63 -9.98 13.25 -11.88
CA LYS A 63 -11.29 13.82 -11.50
C LYS A 63 -11.12 15.13 -10.75
N ALA A 64 -10.32 15.17 -9.70
CA ALA A 64 -10.10 16.36 -8.90
C ALA A 64 -9.40 17.46 -9.72
N LEU A 65 -8.41 17.12 -10.54
CA LEU A 65 -7.71 18.08 -11.38
C LEU A 65 -8.63 18.66 -12.47
N GLN A 66 -9.47 17.82 -13.10
CA GLN A 66 -10.46 18.27 -14.08
C GLN A 66 -11.49 19.21 -13.45
N GLU A 67 -11.90 18.94 -12.21
CA GLU A 67 -12.82 19.82 -11.46
C GLU A 67 -12.18 21.20 -11.16
N LEU A 68 -10.88 21.26 -10.90
CA LEU A 68 -10.15 22.51 -10.64
C LEU A 68 -9.87 23.30 -11.92
N LEU A 69 -9.39 22.63 -12.97
CA LEU A 69 -8.93 23.27 -14.20
C LEU A 69 -10.04 23.48 -15.24
N LYS A 70 -11.15 22.72 -15.16
CA LYS A 70 -12.25 22.72 -16.15
C LYS A 70 -11.82 22.34 -17.57
N VAL A 71 -10.76 21.56 -17.71
CA VAL A 71 -10.26 21.05 -19.00
C VAL A 71 -10.21 19.51 -18.97
N PRO A 72 -10.22 18.85 -20.14
CA PRO A 72 -10.02 17.41 -20.19
C PRO A 72 -8.68 16.99 -19.57
N VAL A 73 -8.68 15.87 -18.83
CA VAL A 73 -7.50 15.29 -18.21
C VAL A 73 -7.32 13.85 -18.69
N GLY A 74 -6.16 13.55 -19.27
CA GLY A 74 -5.74 12.18 -19.58
C GLY A 74 -4.61 11.75 -18.67
N PHE A 75 -4.55 10.47 -18.34
CA PHE A 75 -3.38 9.90 -17.67
C PHE A 75 -2.96 8.57 -18.28
N ILE A 76 -1.65 8.38 -18.35
CA ILE A 76 -1.03 7.13 -18.77
C ILE A 76 -0.76 6.33 -17.50
N ASP A 77 -1.34 5.14 -17.41
CA ASP A 77 -1.15 4.19 -16.31
C ASP A 77 -0.05 3.18 -16.69
N ALA A 78 1.18 3.49 -16.27
CA ALA A 78 2.33 2.60 -16.36
C ALA A 78 2.71 2.19 -14.93
N SER A 79 2.19 1.06 -14.47
CA SER A 79 2.36 0.60 -13.09
C SER A 79 2.49 -0.92 -12.98
N LEU A 80 3.37 -1.37 -12.07
CA LEU A 80 3.50 -2.76 -11.66
C LEU A 80 3.76 -2.83 -10.15
N GLY A 81 2.85 -3.48 -9.42
CA GLY A 81 2.98 -3.62 -7.96
C GLY A 81 4.23 -4.38 -7.54
N GLY A 82 4.88 -3.93 -6.46
CA GLY A 82 6.07 -4.55 -5.88
C GLY A 82 7.38 -4.30 -6.64
N SER A 83 7.36 -3.56 -7.76
CA SER A 83 8.57 -3.27 -8.53
C SER A 83 9.51 -2.30 -7.80
N LEU A 84 10.82 -2.52 -7.97
CA LEU A 84 11.88 -1.64 -7.50
C LEU A 84 12.01 -0.42 -8.42
N ILE A 85 12.48 0.73 -7.90
CA ILE A 85 12.71 1.93 -8.70
C ILE A 85 13.67 1.67 -9.86
N GLU A 86 14.69 0.82 -9.67
CA GLU A 86 15.70 0.45 -10.67
C GLU A 86 15.10 -0.19 -11.91
N SER A 87 13.94 -0.86 -11.79
CA SER A 87 13.23 -1.44 -12.93
C SER A 87 12.65 -0.39 -13.88
N TRP A 88 12.41 0.83 -13.37
CA TRP A 88 11.89 1.99 -14.10
C TRP A 88 12.97 2.95 -14.58
N MET A 89 14.24 2.57 -14.50
CA MET A 89 15.38 3.39 -14.89
C MET A 89 16.06 2.83 -16.14
N SER A 90 16.55 3.72 -17.02
CA SER A 90 17.38 3.32 -18.15
C SER A 90 18.79 2.90 -17.70
N ARG A 91 19.54 2.21 -18.57
CA ARG A 91 20.96 1.91 -18.33
C ARG A 91 21.79 3.17 -18.09
N GLU A 92 21.45 4.30 -18.74
CA GLU A 92 22.13 5.57 -18.55
C GLU A 92 21.88 6.13 -17.14
N MET A 93 20.64 6.10 -16.65
CA MET A 93 20.28 6.53 -15.29
C MET A 93 20.99 5.69 -14.22
N LEU A 94 21.24 4.41 -14.50
CA LEU A 94 21.95 3.47 -13.62
C LEU A 94 23.48 3.54 -13.79
N HIS A 95 24.02 4.53 -14.53
CA HIS A 95 25.46 4.65 -14.73
C HIS A 95 26.23 4.65 -13.40
N GLY A 96 27.29 3.82 -13.31
CA GLY A 96 28.09 3.64 -12.10
C GLY A 96 27.53 2.62 -11.08
N MET A 97 26.31 2.11 -11.28
CA MET A 97 25.69 1.09 -10.44
C MET A 97 26.00 -0.30 -11.00
N THR A 98 27.15 -0.84 -10.60
CA THR A 98 27.72 -2.05 -11.22
C THR A 98 26.86 -3.30 -11.06
N ALA A 99 26.22 -3.47 -9.88
CA ALA A 99 25.40 -4.64 -9.60
C ALA A 99 24.10 -4.62 -10.44
N GLU A 100 23.43 -3.48 -10.50
CA GLU A 100 22.19 -3.28 -11.25
C GLU A 100 22.44 -3.42 -12.76
N LEU A 101 23.54 -2.86 -13.26
CA LEU A 101 23.94 -3.00 -14.66
C LEU A 101 24.32 -4.44 -15.03
N ALA A 102 24.96 -5.18 -14.12
CA ALA A 102 25.27 -6.60 -14.33
C ALA A 102 23.99 -7.45 -14.38
N LEU A 103 22.99 -7.13 -13.52
CA LEU A 103 21.67 -7.76 -13.59
C LEU A 103 20.95 -7.41 -14.91
N ALA A 104 20.93 -6.14 -15.30
CA ALA A 104 20.33 -5.71 -16.57
C ALA A 104 20.97 -6.41 -17.76
N GLU A 105 22.28 -6.63 -17.73
CA GLU A 105 23.01 -7.38 -18.77
C GLU A 105 22.60 -8.85 -18.78
N LYS A 106 22.56 -9.50 -17.62
CA LYS A 106 22.15 -10.90 -17.49
C LYS A 106 20.75 -11.14 -18.03
N TYR A 107 19.80 -10.25 -17.73
CA TYR A 107 18.41 -10.37 -18.18
C TYR A 107 18.21 -9.87 -19.62
N SER A 108 19.21 -9.27 -20.27
CA SER A 108 19.15 -8.95 -21.69
C SER A 108 19.18 -10.19 -22.60
N ASP A 109 19.60 -11.35 -22.08
CA ASP A 109 19.47 -12.63 -22.75
C ASP A 109 18.03 -13.15 -22.71
N ALA A 110 17.34 -13.08 -23.83
CA ALA A 110 15.94 -13.53 -23.94
C ALA A 110 15.76 -15.03 -23.66
N ALA A 111 16.77 -15.86 -23.94
CA ALA A 111 16.73 -17.29 -23.64
C ALA A 111 16.81 -17.52 -22.12
N PHE A 112 17.67 -16.77 -21.43
CA PHE A 112 17.75 -16.78 -19.98
C PHE A 112 16.42 -16.34 -19.33
N VAL A 113 15.85 -15.22 -19.76
CA VAL A 113 14.56 -14.72 -19.26
C VAL A 113 13.43 -15.75 -19.43
N LYS A 114 13.31 -16.31 -20.64
CA LYS A 114 12.33 -17.37 -20.92
C LYS A 114 12.54 -18.60 -20.02
N GLY A 115 13.80 -18.98 -19.82
CA GLY A 115 14.16 -20.09 -18.93
C GLY A 115 13.75 -19.83 -17.47
N GLN A 116 13.94 -18.60 -16.97
CA GLN A 116 13.54 -18.22 -15.60
C GLN A 116 12.03 -18.21 -15.41
N LEU A 117 11.29 -17.65 -16.37
CA LEU A 117 9.82 -17.68 -16.33
C LEU A 117 9.27 -19.11 -16.33
N LEU A 118 9.79 -19.97 -17.22
CA LEU A 118 9.40 -21.37 -17.26
C LEU A 118 9.77 -22.11 -15.95
N LYS A 119 10.94 -21.83 -15.38
CA LYS A 119 11.38 -22.40 -14.11
C LYS A 119 10.43 -21.99 -12.98
N ASN A 120 10.07 -20.71 -12.87
CA ASN A 120 9.11 -20.23 -11.87
C ASN A 120 7.78 -20.97 -11.97
N GLU A 121 7.23 -21.06 -13.19
CA GLU A 121 5.98 -21.76 -13.44
C GLU A 121 6.05 -23.25 -13.06
N GLN A 122 7.09 -23.94 -13.51
CA GLN A 122 7.28 -25.37 -13.22
C GLN A 122 7.45 -25.63 -11.73
N GLN A 123 8.22 -24.80 -11.02
CA GLN A 123 8.43 -24.95 -9.58
C GLN A 123 7.15 -24.72 -8.79
N SER A 124 6.41 -23.64 -9.11
CA SER A 124 5.13 -23.34 -8.47
C SER A 124 4.11 -24.45 -8.71
N ASN A 125 3.93 -24.87 -9.97
CA ASN A 125 2.99 -25.94 -10.33
C ASN A 125 3.34 -27.27 -9.66
N ALA A 126 4.63 -27.63 -9.62
CA ALA A 126 5.09 -28.86 -8.96
C ALA A 126 4.87 -28.83 -7.45
N TRP A 127 5.06 -27.67 -6.81
CA TRP A 127 4.82 -27.50 -5.38
C TRP A 127 3.33 -27.67 -5.05
N HIS A 128 2.45 -26.96 -5.77
CA HIS A 128 0.99 -27.06 -5.57
C HIS A 128 0.47 -28.45 -5.86
N ALA A 129 0.97 -29.12 -6.91
CA ALA A 129 0.58 -30.48 -7.22
C ALA A 129 0.96 -31.48 -6.11
N ARG A 130 2.15 -31.32 -5.50
CA ARG A 130 2.56 -32.14 -4.34
C ARG A 130 1.68 -31.88 -3.12
N LEU A 131 1.38 -30.61 -2.84
CA LEU A 131 0.50 -30.23 -1.74
C LEU A 131 -0.89 -30.85 -1.93
N ASP A 132 -1.48 -30.70 -3.10
CA ASP A 132 -2.83 -31.22 -3.41
C ASP A 132 -2.86 -32.74 -3.34
N ALA A 133 -1.82 -33.43 -3.86
CA ALA A 133 -1.70 -34.86 -3.78
C ALA A 133 -1.53 -35.40 -2.36
N ALA A 134 -0.96 -34.62 -1.43
CA ALA A 134 -0.81 -34.99 -0.03
C ALA A 134 -2.04 -34.66 0.82
N ASP A 135 -2.83 -33.66 0.42
CA ASP A 135 -3.93 -33.07 1.19
C ASP A 135 -5.05 -34.07 1.50
N GLN A 136 -5.22 -34.35 2.78
CA GLN A 136 -6.26 -35.27 3.25
C GLN A 136 -7.67 -34.68 3.10
N GLY A 137 -7.80 -33.36 3.18
CA GLY A 137 -9.07 -32.69 3.00
C GLY A 137 -9.60 -32.84 1.59
N LEU A 138 -8.74 -32.76 0.58
CA LEU A 138 -9.12 -33.00 -0.82
C LEU A 138 -9.50 -34.49 -1.03
N LYS A 139 -8.70 -35.43 -0.49
CA LYS A 139 -8.95 -36.87 -0.62
C LYS A 139 -10.25 -37.32 0.03
N GLN A 140 -10.59 -36.74 1.17
CA GLN A 140 -11.74 -37.13 1.99
C GLN A 140 -12.94 -36.21 1.81
N HIS A 141 -12.84 -35.23 0.93
CA HIS A 141 -13.92 -34.29 0.63
C HIS A 141 -14.40 -33.50 1.86
N TRP A 142 -13.46 -32.87 2.59
CA TRP A 142 -13.79 -32.08 3.78
C TRP A 142 -14.65 -30.84 3.49
N GLU A 143 -14.73 -30.41 2.25
CA GLU A 143 -15.64 -29.37 1.79
C GLU A 143 -17.11 -29.74 1.95
N LYS A 144 -17.45 -31.04 2.03
CA LYS A 144 -18.82 -31.49 2.16
C LYS A 144 -19.39 -31.24 3.56
N GLU A 145 -20.65 -30.86 3.60
CA GLU A 145 -21.36 -30.58 4.84
C GLU A 145 -21.42 -31.78 5.78
N CYS A 146 -21.61 -32.97 5.23
CA CYS A 146 -21.73 -34.22 5.98
C CYS A 146 -20.42 -34.75 6.54
N TYR A 147 -19.27 -34.12 6.25
CA TYR A 147 -18.00 -34.58 6.81
C TYR A 147 -17.96 -34.30 8.32
N ASN A 148 -17.69 -35.35 9.11
CA ASN A 148 -17.59 -35.25 10.57
C ASN A 148 -16.24 -34.62 10.96
N ASN A 149 -16.29 -33.51 11.70
CA ASN A 149 -15.14 -32.76 12.18
C ASN A 149 -15.00 -32.73 13.72
N GLU A 150 -15.58 -33.70 14.42
CA GLU A 150 -15.57 -33.75 15.91
C GLU A 150 -14.15 -33.79 16.51
N ASN A 151 -13.18 -34.34 15.79
CA ASN A 151 -11.79 -34.45 16.24
C ASN A 151 -10.91 -33.28 15.75
N TRP A 152 -11.48 -32.24 15.17
CA TRP A 152 -10.74 -31.07 14.73
C TRP A 152 -10.39 -30.16 15.91
N GLY A 153 -9.23 -29.51 15.83
CA GLY A 153 -8.86 -28.44 16.77
C GLY A 153 -9.78 -27.23 16.65
N MET A 154 -9.68 -26.30 17.58
CA MET A 154 -10.49 -25.09 17.61
C MET A 154 -9.61 -23.84 17.59
N VAL A 155 -10.02 -22.83 16.79
CA VAL A 155 -9.36 -21.53 16.71
C VAL A 155 -10.40 -20.42 16.73
N THR A 156 -9.96 -19.20 17.07
CA THR A 156 -10.82 -18.00 16.99
C THR A 156 -10.39 -17.14 15.80
N VAL A 157 -11.21 -17.05 14.76
CA VAL A 157 -10.99 -16.18 13.59
C VAL A 157 -11.39 -14.75 13.95
N PRO A 158 -10.58 -13.72 13.63
CA PRO A 158 -9.26 -13.78 12.99
C PRO A 158 -8.15 -14.28 13.94
N PHE A 159 -7.12 -14.90 13.39
CA PHE A 159 -5.95 -15.39 14.14
C PHE A 159 -4.73 -15.51 13.22
N ARG A 160 -3.56 -15.61 13.85
CA ARG A 160 -2.29 -15.91 13.19
C ARG A 160 -1.92 -17.37 13.43
N PHE A 161 -1.27 -18.01 12.47
CA PHE A 161 -0.83 -19.40 12.63
C PHE A 161 0.20 -19.57 13.76
N ASP A 162 1.03 -18.54 14.00
CA ASP A 162 2.02 -18.55 15.08
C ASP A 162 1.41 -18.47 16.51
N GLU A 163 0.13 -18.14 16.64
CA GLU A 163 -0.64 -18.18 17.90
C GLU A 163 -1.12 -19.59 18.26
N VAL A 164 -1.04 -20.54 17.33
CA VAL A 164 -1.45 -21.93 17.50
C VAL A 164 -0.23 -22.83 17.42
N GLU A 165 0.09 -23.57 18.50
CA GLU A 165 1.34 -24.33 18.62
C GLU A 165 1.57 -25.30 17.45
N GLU A 166 0.53 -25.98 16.97
CA GLU A 166 0.61 -26.92 15.84
C GLU A 166 0.81 -26.24 14.48
N LEU A 167 0.50 -24.94 14.38
CA LEU A 167 0.60 -24.17 13.15
C LEU A 167 1.80 -23.21 13.15
N LYS A 168 2.59 -23.19 14.22
CA LYS A 168 3.77 -22.34 14.33
C LYS A 168 4.82 -22.75 13.31
N GLY A 169 5.17 -21.81 12.42
CA GLY A 169 6.07 -22.10 11.30
C GLY A 169 5.50 -23.03 10.22
N PHE A 170 4.18 -23.25 10.21
CA PHE A 170 3.53 -24.22 9.34
C PHE A 170 3.50 -23.76 7.88
N ILE A 171 3.85 -24.69 6.99
CA ILE A 171 3.74 -24.55 5.54
C ILE A 171 2.92 -25.72 5.01
N GLY A 172 1.88 -25.40 4.22
CA GLY A 172 0.97 -26.41 3.71
C GLY A 172 -0.48 -25.94 3.71
N SER A 173 -1.42 -26.88 3.76
CA SER A 173 -2.85 -26.60 3.76
C SER A 173 -3.48 -26.82 5.14
N VAL A 174 -4.31 -25.85 5.56
CA VAL A 174 -5.14 -25.91 6.76
C VAL A 174 -6.59 -25.73 6.35
N TRP A 175 -7.44 -26.62 6.81
CA TRP A 175 -8.87 -26.57 6.59
C TRP A 175 -9.58 -26.03 7.82
N LEU A 176 -10.49 -25.08 7.60
CA LEU A 176 -11.33 -24.52 8.66
C LEU A 176 -12.80 -24.78 8.32
N LYS A 177 -13.59 -25.08 9.34
CA LYS A 177 -15.02 -25.36 9.18
C LYS A 177 -15.85 -24.70 10.27
N ARG A 178 -16.98 -24.12 9.89
CA ARG A 178 -17.94 -23.51 10.82
C ARG A 178 -19.36 -23.72 10.35
N ASN A 179 -20.22 -24.10 11.28
CA ASN A 179 -21.68 -24.04 11.09
C ASN A 179 -22.20 -22.71 11.60
N PHE A 180 -23.18 -22.15 10.90
CA PHE A 180 -23.82 -20.91 11.26
C PHE A 180 -25.32 -20.95 10.89
N THR A 181 -26.14 -20.10 11.53
CA THR A 181 -27.57 -20.06 11.29
C THR A 181 -27.93 -18.90 10.37
N VAL A 182 -28.70 -19.18 9.33
CA VAL A 182 -29.23 -18.19 8.40
C VAL A 182 -30.70 -17.95 8.72
N PRO A 183 -31.10 -16.69 8.99
CA PRO A 183 -32.49 -16.35 9.24
C PRO A 183 -33.30 -16.39 7.93
N GLN A 184 -34.60 -16.61 8.06
CA GLN A 184 -35.54 -16.78 6.96
C GLN A 184 -35.48 -15.63 5.94
N GLU A 185 -35.34 -14.40 6.42
CA GLU A 185 -35.29 -13.20 5.56
C GLU A 185 -34.07 -13.12 4.64
N MET A 186 -32.96 -13.78 5.01
CA MET A 186 -31.75 -13.87 4.18
C MET A 186 -31.74 -15.11 3.27
N ALA A 187 -32.48 -16.15 3.63
CA ALA A 187 -32.45 -17.44 2.92
C ALA A 187 -32.91 -17.32 1.47
N GLY A 188 -32.28 -18.09 0.59
CA GLY A 188 -32.59 -18.14 -0.84
C GLY A 188 -32.21 -16.90 -1.64
N LYS A 189 -31.73 -15.84 -1.02
CA LYS A 189 -31.33 -14.60 -1.68
C LYS A 189 -29.84 -14.59 -2.00
N PRO A 190 -29.39 -13.81 -3.02
CA PRO A 190 -27.97 -13.60 -3.23
C PRO A 190 -27.37 -12.86 -2.05
N ALA A 191 -26.12 -13.11 -1.74
CA ALA A 191 -25.40 -12.47 -0.65
C ALA A 191 -23.91 -12.29 -1.00
N LYS A 192 -23.16 -11.60 -0.13
CA LYS A 192 -21.72 -11.44 -0.22
C LYS A 192 -21.05 -12.12 0.96
N LEU A 193 -19.94 -12.80 0.71
CA LEU A 193 -19.06 -13.37 1.71
C LEU A 193 -17.77 -12.56 1.75
N TRP A 194 -17.50 -11.89 2.86
CA TRP A 194 -16.24 -11.25 3.11
C TRP A 194 -15.46 -11.99 4.20
N LEU A 195 -14.17 -12.23 3.94
CA LEU A 195 -13.26 -12.97 4.83
C LEU A 195 -11.95 -12.21 5.06
N GLY A 196 -12.02 -10.88 5.14
CA GLY A 196 -10.84 -10.03 5.33
C GLY A 196 -9.79 -10.24 4.25
N THR A 197 -8.54 -10.39 4.68
CA THR A 197 -7.42 -10.91 3.86
C THR A 197 -6.85 -12.14 4.56
N ILE A 198 -6.54 -13.17 3.77
CA ILE A 198 -5.99 -14.46 4.24
C ILE A 198 -4.62 -14.65 3.61
N VAL A 199 -3.61 -15.07 4.38
CA VAL A 199 -2.24 -15.30 3.91
C VAL A 199 -1.98 -16.80 3.89
N ASP A 200 -1.58 -17.37 2.73
CA ASP A 200 -1.30 -16.73 1.44
C ASP A 200 -2.48 -16.83 0.47
N SER A 201 -3.09 -18.01 0.34
CA SER A 201 -4.18 -18.29 -0.59
C SER A 201 -5.31 -19.08 0.07
N ASP A 202 -6.49 -19.08 -0.51
CA ASP A 202 -7.64 -19.83 0.01
C ASP A 202 -8.64 -20.25 -1.07
N VAL A 203 -9.39 -21.29 -0.73
CA VAL A 203 -10.61 -21.71 -1.42
C VAL A 203 -11.75 -21.74 -0.41
N ALA A 204 -12.85 -21.06 -0.71
CA ALA A 204 -14.03 -20.98 0.13
C ALA A 204 -15.19 -21.82 -0.43
N TYR A 205 -15.78 -22.63 0.44
CA TYR A 205 -16.94 -23.46 0.13
C TYR A 205 -18.11 -23.08 1.03
N LEU A 206 -19.30 -23.02 0.49
CA LEU A 206 -20.53 -22.83 1.21
C LEU A 206 -21.49 -23.97 0.89
N ASN A 207 -21.94 -24.70 1.92
CA ASN A 207 -22.81 -25.87 1.76
C ASN A 207 -22.27 -26.89 0.73
N GLY A 208 -20.95 -27.10 0.73
CA GLY A 208 -20.25 -28.01 -0.19
C GLY A 208 -19.99 -27.46 -1.60
N GLN A 209 -20.46 -26.27 -1.93
CA GLN A 209 -20.22 -25.62 -3.21
C GLN A 209 -19.12 -24.56 -3.09
N GLN A 210 -18.14 -24.58 -4.01
CA GLN A 210 -17.13 -23.53 -4.08
C GLN A 210 -17.77 -22.19 -4.45
N VAL A 211 -17.51 -21.16 -3.62
CA VAL A 211 -17.99 -19.79 -3.81
C VAL A 211 -16.88 -18.80 -4.12
N GLY A 212 -15.63 -19.15 -3.84
CA GLY A 212 -14.51 -18.26 -4.12
C GLY A 212 -13.16 -18.96 -4.05
N ILE A 213 -12.18 -18.31 -4.68
CA ILE A 213 -10.77 -18.70 -4.63
C ILE A 213 -9.91 -17.45 -4.79
N THR A 214 -8.83 -17.36 -4.02
CA THR A 214 -7.83 -16.30 -4.13
C THR A 214 -6.43 -16.90 -3.99
N TYR A 215 -5.56 -16.61 -4.95
CA TYR A 215 -4.27 -17.30 -5.11
C TYR A 215 -3.09 -16.61 -4.41
N TYR A 216 -3.28 -15.44 -3.77
CA TYR A 216 -2.20 -14.74 -3.07
C TYR A 216 -2.71 -13.79 -1.97
N GLN A 217 -1.81 -13.34 -1.12
CA GLN A 217 -2.11 -12.75 0.18
C GLN A 217 -2.85 -11.40 0.19
N TYR A 218 -2.69 -10.55 -0.84
CA TYR A 218 -3.11 -9.14 -0.76
C TYR A 218 -4.58 -8.85 -1.08
N PRO A 219 -5.27 -9.55 -2.01
CA PRO A 219 -6.66 -9.22 -2.29
C PRO A 219 -7.57 -9.49 -1.09
N PRO A 220 -8.47 -8.55 -0.77
CA PRO A 220 -9.53 -8.86 0.19
C PRO A 220 -10.42 -9.97 -0.38
N ARG A 221 -10.78 -10.93 0.47
CA ARG A 221 -11.67 -12.05 0.14
C ARG A 221 -13.11 -11.55 0.08
N LYS A 222 -13.58 -11.28 -1.12
CA LYS A 222 -14.92 -10.77 -1.41
C LYS A 222 -15.55 -11.67 -2.46
N TYR A 223 -16.34 -12.62 -1.99
CA TYR A 223 -16.96 -13.64 -2.83
C TYR A 223 -18.47 -13.42 -2.93
N GLU A 224 -19.04 -13.68 -4.10
CA GLU A 224 -20.47 -13.61 -4.33
C GLU A 224 -21.12 -14.96 -3.99
N ILE A 225 -22.18 -14.93 -3.20
CA ILE A 225 -23.00 -16.10 -2.90
C ILE A 225 -24.21 -16.07 -3.84
N PRO A 226 -24.35 -17.07 -4.74
CA PRO A 226 -25.46 -17.09 -5.70
C PRO A 226 -26.81 -17.30 -4.99
N LYS A 227 -27.86 -16.85 -5.67
CA LYS A 227 -29.26 -17.08 -5.24
C LYS A 227 -29.51 -18.58 -5.03
N GLY A 228 -30.15 -18.93 -3.92
CA GLY A 228 -30.56 -20.29 -3.58
C GLY A 228 -29.52 -21.11 -2.81
N LEU A 229 -28.29 -20.63 -2.66
CA LEU A 229 -27.24 -21.38 -1.94
C LEU A 229 -27.36 -21.24 -0.41
N LEU A 230 -27.75 -20.06 0.09
CA LEU A 230 -28.08 -19.88 1.52
C LEU A 230 -29.45 -20.49 1.82
N ARG A 231 -29.51 -21.36 2.80
CA ARG A 231 -30.74 -22.03 3.26
C ARG A 231 -31.15 -21.51 4.62
N GLU A 232 -32.43 -21.46 4.92
CA GLU A 232 -32.92 -21.18 6.26
C GLU A 232 -32.36 -22.22 7.26
N GLY A 233 -31.98 -21.76 8.45
CA GLY A 233 -31.41 -22.61 9.49
C GLY A 233 -29.91 -22.84 9.29
N THR A 234 -29.44 -24.04 9.57
CA THR A 234 -28.01 -24.36 9.60
C THR A 234 -27.41 -24.43 8.21
N ASN A 235 -26.32 -23.67 8.04
CA ASN A 235 -25.44 -23.69 6.86
C ASN A 235 -24.00 -23.97 7.30
N THR A 236 -23.17 -24.44 6.39
CA THR A 236 -21.77 -24.77 6.65
C THR A 236 -20.85 -24.01 5.73
N ILE A 237 -19.88 -23.32 6.28
CA ILE A 237 -18.76 -22.73 5.52
C ILE A 237 -17.47 -23.54 5.79
N VAL A 238 -16.73 -23.80 4.74
CA VAL A 238 -15.43 -24.47 4.80
C VAL A 238 -14.40 -23.65 4.03
N LEU A 239 -13.24 -23.45 4.61
CA LEU A 239 -12.11 -22.78 3.98
C LEU A 239 -10.94 -23.75 3.90
N ARG A 240 -10.31 -23.84 2.74
CA ARG A 240 -8.98 -24.43 2.58
C ARG A 240 -7.99 -23.28 2.46
N VAL A 241 -7.14 -23.09 3.46
CA VAL A 241 -6.11 -22.04 3.49
C VAL A 241 -4.76 -22.67 3.21
N ILE A 242 -3.96 -22.06 2.36
CA ILE A 242 -2.59 -22.48 2.04
C ILE A 242 -1.63 -21.42 2.58
N SER A 243 -0.69 -21.84 3.42
CA SER A 243 0.45 -21.07 3.89
C SER A 243 1.70 -21.50 3.14
N GLU A 244 2.29 -20.59 2.37
CA GLU A 244 3.45 -20.88 1.50
C GLU A 244 4.79 -20.54 2.18
N LYS A 245 4.79 -19.59 3.12
CA LYS A 245 5.99 -18.99 3.72
C LYS A 245 5.95 -18.93 5.25
N ALA A 246 5.21 -19.84 5.88
CA ALA A 246 5.07 -19.91 7.34
C ALA A 246 4.50 -18.62 7.99
N GLN A 247 3.74 -17.81 7.24
CA GLN A 247 3.13 -16.55 7.69
C GLN A 247 1.59 -16.60 7.64
N GLY A 248 1.01 -17.79 7.67
CA GLY A 248 -0.44 -17.98 7.58
C GLY A 248 -1.18 -17.14 8.62
N ARG A 249 -2.24 -16.43 8.18
CA ARG A 249 -3.09 -15.64 9.07
C ARG A 249 -4.40 -15.22 8.43
N PHE A 250 -5.35 -14.92 9.29
CA PHE A 250 -6.54 -14.12 9.01
C PHE A 250 -6.29 -12.72 9.57
N THR A 251 -6.31 -11.69 8.73
CA THR A 251 -5.90 -10.34 9.13
C THR A 251 -6.90 -9.73 10.11
N GLU A 252 -6.44 -9.35 11.29
CA GLU A 252 -7.22 -8.71 12.34
C GLU A 252 -7.76 -7.33 11.90
N GLY A 253 -8.91 -6.93 12.46
CA GLY A 253 -9.56 -5.65 12.15
C GLY A 253 -10.21 -5.57 10.77
N LYS A 254 -10.24 -6.65 9.99
CA LYS A 254 -11.00 -6.74 8.72
C LYS A 254 -12.38 -7.37 8.97
N LYS A 255 -13.29 -7.20 8.01
CA LYS A 255 -14.66 -7.73 8.09
C LYS A 255 -14.68 -9.22 7.71
N TYR A 256 -15.30 -10.02 8.58
CA TYR A 256 -15.59 -11.44 8.38
C TYR A 256 -17.11 -11.63 8.53
N ALA A 257 -17.84 -11.72 7.42
CA ALA A 257 -19.31 -11.80 7.47
C ALA A 257 -19.90 -12.33 6.16
N ILE A 258 -21.12 -12.88 6.26
CA ILE A 258 -22.05 -13.04 5.14
C ILE A 258 -23.12 -11.97 5.29
N PHE A 259 -23.42 -11.23 4.22
CA PHE A 259 -24.41 -10.16 4.28
C PHE A 259 -25.13 -9.96 2.95
N ASN A 260 -26.34 -9.43 3.04
CA ASN A 260 -27.15 -8.93 1.93
C ASN A 260 -28.01 -7.76 2.41
N GLU A 261 -28.97 -7.30 1.63
CA GLU A 261 -29.86 -6.19 1.98
C GLU A 261 -30.75 -6.46 3.21
N GLN A 262 -30.93 -7.73 3.60
CA GLN A 262 -31.79 -8.14 4.69
C GLN A 262 -31.07 -8.30 6.02
N GLY A 263 -29.74 -8.40 6.03
CA GLY A 263 -28.99 -8.57 7.26
C GLY A 263 -27.55 -8.99 7.07
N GLU A 264 -26.89 -9.22 8.18
CA GLU A 264 -25.51 -9.62 8.27
C GLU A 264 -25.33 -10.73 9.31
N ILE A 265 -24.50 -11.72 8.96
CA ILE A 265 -24.14 -12.85 9.82
C ILE A 265 -22.63 -12.76 10.05
N PRO A 266 -22.16 -12.49 11.27
CA PRO A 266 -20.73 -12.43 11.57
C PRO A 266 -20.09 -13.82 11.49
N LEU A 267 -18.88 -13.86 10.94
CA LEU A 267 -18.07 -15.07 10.81
C LEU A 267 -16.80 -15.03 11.66
N ASP A 268 -16.55 -13.93 12.37
CA ASP A 268 -15.56 -13.89 13.44
C ASP A 268 -15.96 -14.79 14.60
N GLY A 269 -14.96 -15.27 15.37
CA GLY A 269 -15.19 -16.19 16.49
C GLY A 269 -14.74 -17.61 16.19
N THR A 270 -15.34 -18.59 16.86
CA THR A 270 -14.83 -19.97 16.91
C THR A 270 -15.07 -20.77 15.62
N TRP A 271 -13.99 -21.39 15.13
CA TRP A 271 -13.99 -22.31 14.00
C TRP A 271 -13.24 -23.59 14.38
N SER A 272 -13.65 -24.71 13.83
CA SER A 272 -12.82 -25.92 13.88
C SER A 272 -11.78 -25.90 12.76
N TYR A 273 -10.58 -26.45 13.03
CA TYR A 273 -9.51 -26.55 12.03
C TYR A 273 -8.84 -27.93 12.03
N CYS A 274 -8.27 -28.28 10.89
CA CYS A 274 -7.45 -29.47 10.73
C CYS A 274 -6.37 -29.25 9.67
N ILE A 275 -5.20 -29.83 9.89
CA ILE A 275 -4.12 -29.81 8.90
C ILE A 275 -4.47 -30.77 7.76
N GLY A 276 -4.51 -30.27 6.54
CA GLY A 276 -4.74 -31.07 5.34
C GLY A 276 -3.48 -31.78 4.87
N ALA A 277 -2.41 -31.01 4.70
CA ALA A 277 -1.07 -31.53 4.38
C ALA A 277 0.00 -30.52 4.77
N ALA A 278 1.14 -30.99 5.26
CA ALA A 278 2.36 -30.22 5.42
C ALA A 278 3.25 -30.33 4.18
N CYS A 279 3.93 -29.25 3.84
CA CYS A 279 4.89 -29.19 2.74
C CYS A 279 6.19 -28.49 3.15
N GLU A 280 7.21 -28.63 2.32
CA GLU A 280 8.41 -27.82 2.39
C GLU A 280 8.13 -26.39 1.88
N HIS A 281 9.06 -25.47 2.12
CA HIS A 281 9.01 -24.10 1.60
C HIS A 281 8.74 -24.08 0.09
N VAL A 282 7.84 -23.19 -0.33
CA VAL A 282 7.68 -22.91 -1.76
C VAL A 282 9.00 -22.37 -2.32
N PRO A 283 9.48 -22.85 -3.47
CA PRO A 283 10.68 -22.30 -4.08
C PRO A 283 10.56 -20.81 -4.34
N GLU A 284 11.65 -20.07 -4.13
CA GLU A 284 11.68 -18.64 -4.39
C GLU A 284 11.35 -18.33 -5.85
N THR A 285 10.43 -17.39 -6.03
CA THR A 285 10.08 -16.87 -7.35
C THR A 285 11.06 -15.78 -7.77
N ASP A 286 11.64 -15.92 -8.96
CA ASP A 286 12.39 -14.85 -9.58
C ASP A 286 11.43 -13.85 -10.24
N PHE A 287 11.24 -12.70 -9.61
CA PHE A 287 10.39 -11.62 -10.14
C PHE A 287 11.09 -10.92 -11.32
N VAL A 288 11.05 -11.56 -12.48
CA VAL A 288 11.75 -11.11 -13.70
C VAL A 288 11.42 -9.64 -14.03
N ASN A 289 10.15 -9.25 -14.00
CA ASN A 289 9.74 -7.89 -14.35
C ASN A 289 10.24 -6.81 -13.36
N TRP A 290 10.71 -7.21 -12.16
CA TRP A 290 11.27 -6.27 -11.17
C TRP A 290 12.77 -6.00 -11.38
N LYS A 291 13.39 -6.65 -12.36
CA LYS A 291 14.83 -6.47 -12.62
C LYS A 291 15.10 -5.11 -13.25
N PRO A 292 16.30 -4.56 -13.04
CA PRO A 292 16.67 -3.25 -13.55
C PRO A 292 16.38 -3.09 -15.04
N THR A 293 15.91 -1.91 -15.43
CA THR A 293 15.60 -1.45 -16.79
C THR A 293 14.38 -2.06 -17.48
N GLY A 294 13.87 -3.21 -17.00
CA GLY A 294 12.83 -3.95 -17.72
C GLY A 294 11.55 -3.15 -17.95
N LEU A 295 11.02 -2.54 -16.90
CA LEU A 295 9.78 -1.75 -16.96
C LEU A 295 10.00 -0.39 -17.63
N TYR A 296 11.19 0.21 -17.47
CA TYR A 296 11.54 1.40 -18.23
C TYR A 296 11.47 1.12 -19.73
N ASN A 297 12.14 0.08 -20.19
CA ASN A 297 12.18 -0.27 -21.62
C ASN A 297 10.82 -0.63 -22.19
N GLY A 298 10.00 -1.39 -21.43
CA GLY A 298 8.73 -1.91 -21.90
C GLY A 298 7.54 -0.98 -21.70
N MET A 299 7.59 -0.10 -20.69
CA MET A 299 6.42 0.66 -20.27
C MET A 299 6.65 2.19 -20.24
N THR A 300 7.83 2.68 -19.85
CA THR A 300 8.11 4.12 -19.77
C THR A 300 8.62 4.69 -21.09
N ALA A 301 9.67 4.11 -21.65
CA ALA A 301 10.28 4.58 -22.88
C ALA A 301 9.30 4.71 -24.06
N PRO A 302 8.35 3.77 -24.25
CA PRO A 302 7.35 3.90 -25.31
C PRO A 302 6.47 5.14 -25.19
N CYS A 303 6.42 5.79 -24.01
CA CYS A 303 5.59 6.97 -23.75
C CYS A 303 6.26 8.29 -24.09
N HIS A 304 7.57 8.33 -24.35
CA HIS A 304 8.33 9.57 -24.54
C HIS A 304 7.85 10.42 -25.72
N LYS A 305 7.13 9.82 -26.66
CA LYS A 305 6.49 10.55 -27.78
C LYS A 305 5.23 11.33 -27.37
N TYR A 306 4.64 11.03 -26.22
CA TYR A 306 3.50 11.79 -25.70
C TYR A 306 4.01 12.99 -24.90
N THR A 307 3.47 14.17 -25.20
CA THR A 307 3.66 15.34 -24.33
C THR A 307 2.87 15.14 -23.05
N ILE A 308 3.54 15.20 -21.90
CA ILE A 308 2.93 15.07 -20.59
C ILE A 308 3.12 16.34 -19.77
N ALA A 309 2.20 16.63 -18.86
CA ALA A 309 2.24 17.79 -17.97
C ALA A 309 2.95 17.53 -16.65
N GLY A 310 3.23 16.27 -16.32
CA GLY A 310 3.92 15.87 -15.09
C GLY A 310 3.84 14.37 -14.84
N VAL A 311 4.52 13.92 -13.80
CA VAL A 311 4.60 12.52 -13.39
C VAL A 311 4.15 12.37 -11.94
N ASN A 312 3.21 11.48 -11.67
CA ASN A 312 2.86 11.02 -10.33
C ASN A 312 3.62 9.72 -10.04
N TRP A 313 4.55 9.76 -9.10
CA TRP A 313 5.36 8.62 -8.70
C TRP A 313 4.87 8.04 -7.36
N TYR A 314 4.24 6.87 -7.42
CA TYR A 314 3.70 6.15 -6.26
C TYR A 314 4.37 4.77 -6.17
N GLN A 315 5.50 4.69 -5.51
CA GLN A 315 6.35 3.51 -5.38
C GLN A 315 7.22 3.67 -4.12
N GLY A 316 7.78 2.58 -3.61
CA GLY A 316 8.80 2.63 -2.56
C GLY A 316 8.83 1.38 -1.69
N GLU A 317 7.73 0.67 -1.55
CA GLU A 317 7.55 -0.42 -0.60
C GLU A 317 8.65 -1.49 -0.71
N SER A 318 9.00 -1.90 -1.91
CA SER A 318 10.06 -2.91 -2.12
C SER A 318 11.48 -2.37 -1.91
N ASN A 319 11.69 -1.05 -2.07
CA ASN A 319 12.98 -0.43 -1.78
C ASN A 319 13.24 -0.22 -0.28
N THR A 320 12.24 -0.49 0.59
CA THR A 320 12.43 -0.44 2.06
C THR A 320 13.44 -1.45 2.58
N HIS A 321 13.72 -2.51 1.83
CA HIS A 321 14.76 -3.49 2.19
C HIS A 321 16.19 -2.92 2.04
N HIS A 322 16.40 -1.92 1.17
CA HIS A 322 17.67 -1.25 0.90
C HIS A 322 17.42 0.24 0.61
N PRO A 323 17.00 1.04 1.60
CA PRO A 323 16.52 2.40 1.37
C PRO A 323 17.62 3.43 1.13
N ASP A 324 18.85 3.18 1.57
CA ASP A 324 19.91 4.20 1.74
C ASP A 324 20.22 5.02 0.48
N ASN A 325 20.15 4.41 -0.69
CA ASN A 325 20.43 5.06 -1.97
C ASN A 325 19.16 5.57 -2.70
N TYR A 326 17.97 5.42 -2.10
CA TYR A 326 16.71 5.70 -2.78
C TYR A 326 16.58 7.16 -3.27
N LEU A 327 17.05 8.13 -2.49
CA LEU A 327 17.00 9.54 -2.90
C LEU A 327 17.90 9.82 -4.12
N ASP A 328 19.08 9.17 -4.20
CA ASP A 328 19.96 9.29 -5.37
C ASP A 328 19.32 8.63 -6.61
N LEU A 329 18.76 7.43 -6.45
CA LEU A 329 18.01 6.75 -7.51
C LEU A 329 16.85 7.60 -8.02
N LEU A 330 16.07 8.17 -7.11
CA LEU A 330 14.94 9.03 -7.44
C LEU A 330 15.40 10.29 -8.20
N ARG A 331 16.48 10.93 -7.76
CA ARG A 331 17.08 12.08 -8.47
C ARG A 331 17.52 11.70 -9.89
N ARG A 332 18.25 10.61 -10.05
CA ARG A 332 18.73 10.12 -11.36
C ARG A 332 17.56 9.77 -12.28
N MET A 333 16.51 9.16 -11.75
CA MET A 333 15.30 8.84 -12.52
C MET A 333 14.60 10.13 -12.99
N ILE A 334 14.40 11.10 -12.11
CA ILE A 334 13.78 12.38 -12.44
C ILE A 334 14.57 13.13 -13.51
N GLU A 335 15.89 13.26 -13.33
CA GLU A 335 16.79 13.91 -14.30
C GLU A 335 16.76 13.18 -15.65
N GLY A 336 16.80 11.85 -15.64
CA GLY A 336 16.70 11.03 -16.83
C GLY A 336 15.37 11.22 -17.57
N TYR A 337 14.25 11.17 -16.87
CA TYR A 337 12.93 11.39 -17.46
C TYR A 337 12.82 12.80 -18.06
N ARG A 338 13.30 13.84 -17.37
CA ARG A 338 13.36 15.21 -17.90
C ARG A 338 14.15 15.30 -19.19
N LYS A 339 15.27 14.59 -19.27
CA LYS A 339 16.09 14.49 -20.49
C LYS A 339 15.32 13.80 -21.61
N GLU A 340 14.69 12.65 -21.33
CA GLU A 340 13.98 11.86 -22.34
C GLU A 340 12.71 12.55 -22.87
N TRP A 341 11.97 13.28 -22.03
CA TRP A 341 10.86 14.11 -22.46
C TRP A 341 11.25 15.48 -23.01
N ASN A 342 12.58 15.79 -23.02
CA ASN A 342 13.12 17.09 -23.40
C ASN A 342 12.43 18.28 -22.67
N ASP A 343 12.09 18.05 -21.40
CA ASP A 343 11.52 19.05 -20.51
C ASP A 343 12.29 19.09 -19.17
N PRO A 344 13.26 20.03 -19.04
CA PRO A 344 14.09 20.11 -17.82
C PRO A 344 13.30 20.53 -16.57
N LYS A 345 12.06 20.98 -16.73
CA LYS A 345 11.16 21.37 -15.64
C LYS A 345 9.97 20.43 -15.49
N LEU A 346 9.97 19.28 -16.15
CA LEU A 346 8.89 18.30 -16.02
C LEU A 346 8.62 18.04 -14.53
N PRO A 347 7.40 18.37 -14.04
CA PRO A 347 7.08 18.24 -12.62
C PRO A 347 6.95 16.79 -12.19
N PHE A 348 7.39 16.50 -10.97
CA PHE A 348 7.15 15.23 -10.32
C PHE A 348 6.39 15.41 -9.02
N GLN A 349 5.45 14.53 -8.76
CA GLN A 349 4.72 14.43 -7.50
C GLN A 349 5.01 13.06 -6.90
N ILE A 350 5.77 13.08 -5.81
CA ILE A 350 6.18 11.86 -5.11
C ILE A 350 5.14 11.57 -4.03
N VAL A 351 4.61 10.36 -4.00
CA VAL A 351 3.72 9.90 -2.94
C VAL A 351 4.55 9.29 -1.83
N GLU A 352 4.48 9.85 -0.62
CA GLU A 352 5.09 9.24 0.56
C GLU A 352 4.46 7.86 0.85
N LEU A 353 5.22 6.95 1.42
CA LEU A 353 4.67 5.71 1.97
C LEU A 353 3.68 6.02 3.10
N PRO A 354 2.47 5.44 3.07
CA PRO A 354 1.44 5.68 4.08
C PRO A 354 1.80 5.00 5.41
N ASN A 355 0.97 5.21 6.43
CA ASN A 355 1.05 4.40 7.65
C ASN A 355 0.74 2.93 7.33
N LEU A 356 1.48 2.05 7.99
CA LEU A 356 1.35 0.60 7.90
C LEU A 356 1.97 -0.02 9.16
N MET A 357 1.30 -0.98 9.77
CA MET A 357 1.93 -1.80 10.81
C MET A 357 2.74 -2.90 10.10
N VAL A 358 4.04 -2.68 9.99
CA VAL A 358 4.94 -3.63 9.35
C VAL A 358 5.20 -4.80 10.30
N ASP A 359 4.89 -5.99 9.84
CA ASP A 359 4.93 -7.23 10.63
C ASP A 359 6.17 -8.09 10.27
N MET A 360 7.27 -7.44 9.92
CA MET A 360 8.54 -8.12 9.61
C MET A 360 9.68 -7.47 10.39
N GLU A 361 10.43 -8.27 11.10
CA GLU A 361 11.61 -7.84 11.84
C GLU A 361 12.60 -7.08 10.91
N GLY A 362 13.01 -5.90 11.34
CA GLY A 362 13.91 -5.02 10.57
C GLY A 362 13.26 -4.19 9.46
N ALA A 363 12.05 -4.51 9.01
CA ALA A 363 11.38 -3.76 7.93
C ALA A 363 10.88 -2.36 8.39
N GLU A 364 10.67 -2.17 9.69
CA GLU A 364 10.23 -0.89 10.24
C GLU A 364 11.24 0.24 9.97
N GLU A 365 12.52 -0.01 10.17
CA GLU A 365 13.56 1.00 9.93
C GLU A 365 13.59 1.40 8.46
N GLY A 366 13.60 0.45 7.55
CA GLY A 366 13.60 0.72 6.13
C GLY A 366 12.38 1.54 5.67
N TRP A 367 11.20 1.27 6.25
CA TRP A 367 9.98 2.03 5.96
C TRP A 367 10.10 3.50 6.39
N ARG A 368 10.59 3.74 7.61
CA ARG A 368 10.81 5.08 8.17
C ARG A 368 11.86 5.87 7.39
N VAL A 369 13.00 5.23 7.09
CA VAL A 369 14.09 5.82 6.31
C VAL A 369 13.62 6.19 4.91
N LEU A 370 12.95 5.28 4.20
CA LEU A 370 12.50 5.54 2.85
C LEU A 370 11.46 6.67 2.79
N ARG A 371 10.52 6.72 3.73
CA ARG A 371 9.56 7.83 3.82
C ARG A 371 10.27 9.17 4.02
N GLU A 372 11.28 9.25 4.89
CA GLU A 372 12.09 10.47 5.06
C GLU A 372 12.84 10.83 3.78
N LEU A 373 13.38 9.86 3.02
CA LEU A 373 14.02 10.12 1.74
C LEU A 373 13.04 10.60 0.67
N GLN A 374 11.80 10.09 0.66
CA GLN A 374 10.72 10.59 -0.19
C GLN A 374 10.39 12.04 0.17
N ARG A 375 10.21 12.38 1.46
CA ARG A 375 10.00 13.75 1.91
C ARG A 375 11.15 14.67 1.47
N ARG A 376 12.40 14.24 1.65
CA ARG A 376 13.59 15.00 1.25
C ARG A 376 13.72 15.20 -0.25
N SER A 377 13.01 14.45 -1.09
CA SER A 377 13.02 14.66 -2.53
C SER A 377 12.46 16.03 -2.95
N ALA A 378 11.68 16.70 -2.08
CA ALA A 378 11.20 18.06 -2.29
C ALA A 378 12.31 19.12 -2.48
N VAL A 379 13.58 18.81 -2.13
CA VAL A 379 14.74 19.68 -2.45
C VAL A 379 15.13 19.66 -3.92
N ILE A 380 14.66 18.67 -4.69
CA ILE A 380 14.88 18.59 -6.12
C ILE A 380 13.95 19.62 -6.79
N PRO A 381 14.45 20.53 -7.65
CA PRO A 381 13.60 21.51 -8.32
C PRO A 381 12.41 20.85 -9.02
N ASP A 382 11.25 21.48 -8.96
CA ASP A 382 10.00 20.99 -9.57
C ASP A 382 9.53 19.62 -9.10
N VAL A 383 9.87 19.23 -7.86
CA VAL A 383 9.36 18.06 -7.17
C VAL A 383 8.50 18.48 -5.98
N ASP A 384 7.30 17.92 -5.89
CA ASP A 384 6.42 18.05 -4.73
C ASP A 384 6.14 16.68 -4.11
N VAL A 385 5.76 16.67 -2.84
CA VAL A 385 5.49 15.44 -2.09
C VAL A 385 4.05 15.44 -1.60
N ALA A 386 3.32 14.38 -1.94
CA ALA A 386 1.98 14.13 -1.43
C ALA A 386 2.07 13.30 -0.14
N VAL A 387 1.74 13.94 0.97
CA VAL A 387 1.75 13.32 2.29
C VAL A 387 0.58 12.34 2.43
N THR A 388 0.84 11.14 2.94
CA THR A 388 -0.18 10.06 3.04
C THR A 388 -0.19 9.34 4.38
N ILE A 389 0.45 9.89 5.40
CA ILE A 389 0.56 9.30 6.74
C ILE A 389 -0.80 8.96 7.39
N ASP A 390 -1.87 9.64 6.99
CA ASP A 390 -3.24 9.47 7.46
C ASP A 390 -4.14 8.66 6.51
N LEU A 391 -3.64 8.24 5.36
CA LEU A 391 -4.41 7.55 4.32
C LEU A 391 -4.17 6.04 4.28
N GLY A 392 -3.18 5.55 5.00
CA GLY A 392 -2.88 4.15 5.14
C GLY A 392 -3.92 3.38 5.95
N GLU A 393 -3.77 2.09 5.97
CA GLU A 393 -4.49 1.15 6.84
C GLU A 393 -3.43 0.29 7.52
N ASP A 394 -3.36 0.34 8.85
CA ASP A 394 -2.31 -0.35 9.62
C ASP A 394 -2.20 -1.85 9.31
N ASN A 395 -3.30 -2.44 8.87
CA ASN A 395 -3.42 -3.85 8.52
C ASN A 395 -3.58 -4.13 7.00
N ASP A 396 -3.24 -3.16 6.14
CA ASP A 396 -3.33 -3.33 4.68
C ASP A 396 -2.25 -2.54 3.94
N LEU A 397 -1.33 -3.26 3.29
CA LEU A 397 -0.30 -2.66 2.45
C LEU A 397 -0.89 -1.83 1.28
N HIS A 398 -2.14 -2.12 0.89
CA HIS A 398 -2.83 -1.47 -0.22
C HIS A 398 -4.04 -0.65 0.26
N PRO A 399 -3.82 0.50 0.94
CA PRO A 399 -4.90 1.27 1.53
C PRO A 399 -5.91 1.71 0.46
N GLN A 400 -7.20 1.66 0.83
CA GLN A 400 -8.28 1.90 -0.12
C GLN A 400 -8.64 3.37 -0.30
N ASN A 401 -8.14 4.27 0.56
CA ASN A 401 -8.41 5.71 0.45
C ASN A 401 -7.60 6.38 -0.67
N LYS A 402 -7.84 5.98 -1.91
CA LYS A 402 -7.22 6.59 -3.09
C LYS A 402 -7.89 7.91 -3.50
N LYS A 403 -9.08 8.20 -2.94
CA LYS A 403 -9.83 9.43 -3.21
C LYS A 403 -9.10 10.66 -2.66
N ASP A 404 -8.72 10.63 -1.38
CA ASP A 404 -7.97 11.74 -0.77
C ASP A 404 -6.54 11.84 -1.32
N LEU A 405 -5.88 10.72 -1.62
CA LEU A 405 -4.60 10.73 -2.32
C LEU A 405 -4.70 11.46 -3.66
N GLY A 406 -5.67 11.07 -4.51
CA GLY A 406 -5.86 11.70 -5.82
C GLY A 406 -6.15 13.19 -5.70
N LYS A 407 -6.94 13.61 -4.69
CA LYS A 407 -7.21 15.02 -4.39
C LYS A 407 -5.92 15.78 -4.02
N ARG A 408 -5.06 15.22 -3.15
CA ARG A 408 -3.79 15.86 -2.77
C ARG A 408 -2.86 16.04 -3.96
N LEU A 409 -2.72 15.01 -4.79
CA LEU A 409 -1.95 15.12 -6.04
C LEU A 409 -2.53 16.20 -6.98
N ALA A 410 -3.85 16.29 -7.09
CA ALA A 410 -4.49 17.32 -7.92
C ALA A 410 -4.28 18.74 -7.39
N LEU A 411 -4.28 18.94 -6.06
CA LEU A 411 -3.97 20.23 -5.44
C LEU A 411 -2.53 20.67 -5.74
N LEU A 412 -1.56 19.76 -5.63
CA LEU A 412 -0.16 20.05 -5.97
C LEU A 412 -0.02 20.43 -7.45
N ALA A 413 -0.64 19.68 -8.37
CA ALA A 413 -0.62 19.99 -9.79
C ALA A 413 -1.30 21.33 -10.11
N ALA A 414 -2.47 21.62 -9.52
CA ALA A 414 -3.20 22.85 -9.72
C ALA A 414 -2.43 24.08 -9.22
N ALA A 415 -1.81 24.00 -8.05
CA ALA A 415 -0.97 25.06 -7.50
C ALA A 415 0.19 25.42 -8.44
N ARG A 416 0.86 24.43 -9.01
CA ARG A 416 1.91 24.64 -10.02
C ARG A 416 1.41 25.32 -11.30
N LEU A 417 0.18 25.06 -11.67
CA LEU A 417 -0.49 25.71 -12.81
C LEU A 417 -1.04 27.11 -12.46
N GLY A 418 -0.75 27.62 -11.26
CA GLY A 418 -1.15 28.96 -10.83
C GLY A 418 -2.57 29.07 -10.30
N ILE A 419 -3.24 27.95 -10.02
CA ILE A 419 -4.54 27.98 -9.34
C ILE A 419 -4.32 28.31 -7.86
N PRO A 420 -5.02 29.30 -7.29
CA PRO A 420 -4.83 29.72 -5.90
C PRO A 420 -5.49 28.71 -4.93
N VAL A 421 -4.83 27.61 -4.66
CA VAL A 421 -5.26 26.57 -3.71
C VAL A 421 -4.15 26.28 -2.70
N GLU A 422 -4.53 25.98 -1.46
CA GLU A 422 -3.59 25.38 -0.52
C GLU A 422 -3.35 23.93 -0.90
N SER A 423 -2.09 23.60 -1.16
CA SER A 423 -1.70 22.29 -1.70
C SER A 423 -0.76 21.50 -0.78
N LYS A 424 -0.21 22.18 0.23
CA LYS A 424 0.75 21.58 1.18
C LYS A 424 0.20 21.58 2.59
N GLY A 425 0.59 20.57 3.37
CA GLY A 425 0.41 20.56 4.82
C GLY A 425 1.43 21.44 5.54
N PRO A 426 1.34 21.56 6.87
CA PRO A 426 2.30 22.34 7.66
C PRO A 426 3.73 21.83 7.47
N GLU A 427 4.68 22.74 7.23
CA GLU A 427 6.11 22.42 7.10
C GLU A 427 6.89 23.25 8.11
N VAL A 428 7.76 22.62 8.91
CA VAL A 428 8.63 23.31 9.88
C VAL A 428 9.68 24.12 9.11
N THR A 429 9.70 25.43 9.30
CA THR A 429 10.66 26.35 8.68
C THR A 429 11.78 26.75 9.62
N GLU A 430 11.51 26.85 10.92
CA GLU A 430 12.46 27.28 11.93
C GLU A 430 12.29 26.46 13.21
N ILE A 431 13.41 26.18 13.88
CA ILE A 431 13.47 25.51 15.19
C ILE A 431 14.24 26.41 16.14
N THR A 432 13.61 26.83 17.23
CA THR A 432 14.27 27.55 18.30
C THR A 432 14.21 26.80 19.63
N VAL A 433 15.28 26.82 20.40
CA VAL A 433 15.37 26.12 21.67
C VAL A 433 15.68 27.14 22.77
N ALA A 434 14.94 27.10 23.89
CA ALA A 434 15.09 27.98 25.02
C ALA A 434 14.97 27.22 26.35
N SER A 435 15.63 27.73 27.39
CA SER A 435 15.48 27.25 28.75
C SER A 435 14.39 28.04 29.47
N ASP A 436 13.51 27.35 30.18
CA ASP A 436 12.56 27.93 31.11
C ASP A 436 13.14 27.75 32.54
N GLU A 437 13.84 28.75 33.00
CA GLU A 437 14.54 28.74 34.30
C GLU A 437 13.57 28.54 35.48
N ALA A 438 12.37 29.12 35.38
CA ALA A 438 11.40 29.11 36.46
C ALA A 438 10.80 27.72 36.72
N ASN A 439 10.59 26.96 35.63
CA ASN A 439 9.95 25.65 35.68
C ASN A 439 10.93 24.48 35.47
N ASN A 440 12.20 24.75 35.29
CA ASN A 440 13.24 23.77 34.94
C ASN A 440 12.87 22.93 33.71
N LEU A 441 12.45 23.59 32.63
CA LEU A 441 12.01 22.95 31.39
C LEU A 441 12.87 23.42 30.22
N ARG A 442 13.05 22.52 29.23
CA ARG A 442 13.55 22.85 27.89
C ARG A 442 12.35 23.02 26.96
N THR A 443 12.26 24.18 26.32
CA THR A 443 11.18 24.52 25.39
C THR A 443 11.74 24.61 23.97
N ILE A 444 11.11 23.90 23.06
CA ILE A 444 11.46 23.88 21.65
C ILE A 444 10.25 24.41 20.87
N ARG A 445 10.45 25.43 20.05
CA ARG A 445 9.41 25.99 19.17
C ARG A 445 9.70 25.64 17.73
N LEU A 446 8.69 25.14 17.06
CA LEU A 446 8.70 24.80 15.64
C LEU A 446 7.77 25.79 14.94
N THR A 447 8.34 26.77 14.23
CA THR A 447 7.58 27.69 13.37
C THR A 447 7.27 26.99 12.07
N CYS A 448 6.01 27.08 11.60
CA CYS A 448 5.56 26.35 10.43
C CYS A 448 5.05 27.30 9.33
N SER A 449 5.37 26.99 8.08
CA SER A 449 4.66 27.48 6.90
C SER A 449 3.43 26.61 6.62
N HIS A 450 2.54 27.08 5.72
CA HIS A 450 1.28 26.36 5.41
C HIS A 450 0.44 26.01 6.64
N ALA A 451 0.56 26.79 7.70
CA ALA A 451 0.07 26.50 9.04
C ALA A 451 -1.18 27.30 9.44
N GLU A 452 -1.92 27.87 8.48
CA GLU A 452 -3.16 28.56 8.79
C GLU A 452 -4.18 27.58 9.38
N GLY A 453 -4.75 27.94 10.56
CA GLY A 453 -5.69 27.08 11.27
C GLY A 453 -5.08 25.77 11.79
N LEU A 454 -3.80 25.78 12.16
CA LEU A 454 -3.07 24.63 12.68
C LEU A 454 -3.84 23.93 13.81
N HIS A 455 -4.09 22.64 13.68
CA HIS A 455 -4.84 21.87 14.67
C HIS A 455 -4.44 20.40 14.69
N ALA A 456 -4.76 19.71 15.79
CA ALA A 456 -4.59 18.28 15.93
C ALA A 456 -5.89 17.55 15.59
N SER A 457 -5.81 16.47 14.82
CA SER A 457 -6.96 15.63 14.48
C SER A 457 -6.58 14.16 14.38
N SER A 458 -7.50 13.30 14.81
CA SER A 458 -7.43 11.85 14.62
C SER A 458 -8.85 11.29 14.54
N LYS A 459 -9.01 10.23 13.76
CA LYS A 459 -10.27 9.47 13.71
C LYS A 459 -10.39 8.52 14.91
N ASP A 460 -9.30 7.83 15.25
CA ASP A 460 -9.34 6.67 16.16
C ASP A 460 -8.26 6.71 17.27
N LYS A 461 -7.33 7.66 17.25
CA LYS A 461 -6.13 7.67 18.11
C LYS A 461 -6.11 8.81 19.16
N GLY A 462 -7.30 9.26 19.59
CA GLY A 462 -7.42 10.32 20.59
C GLY A 462 -7.17 11.72 20.04
N LYS A 463 -6.94 12.69 20.94
CA LYS A 463 -6.72 14.12 20.60
C LYS A 463 -5.31 14.59 20.90
N GLU A 464 -4.51 13.79 21.57
CA GLU A 464 -3.14 14.15 21.93
C GLU A 464 -2.18 13.89 20.77
N ILE A 465 -1.24 14.81 20.57
CA ILE A 465 -0.15 14.67 19.62
C ILE A 465 0.98 13.92 20.33
N LEU A 466 1.10 12.63 20.07
CA LEU A 466 2.05 11.73 20.73
C LEU A 466 3.27 11.38 19.86
N ASP A 467 3.28 11.79 18.62
CA ASP A 467 4.25 11.35 17.63
C ASP A 467 5.44 12.31 17.44
N PHE A 468 5.62 13.30 18.35
CA PHE A 468 6.88 14.03 18.45
C PHE A 468 7.85 13.32 19.37
N GLU A 469 9.11 13.27 18.96
CA GLU A 469 10.24 12.76 19.74
C GLU A 469 11.36 13.80 19.73
N VAL A 470 11.99 13.99 20.88
CA VAL A 470 13.21 14.80 21.04
C VAL A 470 14.35 13.85 21.34
N VAL A 471 15.41 13.90 20.53
CA VAL A 471 16.61 13.08 20.75
C VAL A 471 17.70 14.01 21.30
N ASN A 472 18.25 13.69 22.47
CA ASN A 472 19.31 14.43 23.08
C ASN A 472 20.71 14.05 22.52
N ASP A 473 21.75 14.72 22.97
CA ASP A 473 23.13 14.46 22.51
C ASP A 473 23.66 13.08 22.90
N ASN A 474 23.10 12.47 23.94
CA ASN A 474 23.42 11.10 24.35
C ASN A 474 22.70 10.05 23.50
N GLY A 475 21.80 10.47 22.59
CA GLY A 475 21.00 9.57 21.76
C GLY A 475 19.74 9.05 22.44
N GLU A 476 19.39 9.55 23.64
CA GLU A 476 18.15 9.17 24.32
C GLU A 476 16.95 9.83 23.65
N VAL A 477 15.87 9.05 23.50
CA VAL A 477 14.60 9.51 22.92
C VAL A 477 13.67 9.93 24.04
N LEU A 478 13.34 11.22 24.07
CA LEU A 478 12.44 11.83 25.03
C LEU A 478 11.09 12.11 24.41
N GLN A 479 10.02 11.85 25.15
CA GLN A 479 8.65 12.17 24.73
C GLN A 479 8.27 13.55 25.24
N PRO A 480 8.13 14.58 24.38
CA PRO A 480 7.79 15.92 24.80
C PRO A 480 6.29 16.07 25.07
N LYS A 481 5.95 16.99 25.96
CA LYS A 481 4.59 17.54 25.98
C LYS A 481 4.43 18.48 24.80
N THR A 482 3.45 18.20 23.93
CA THR A 482 3.23 18.94 22.69
C THR A 482 2.00 19.85 22.79
N GLN A 483 2.12 21.10 22.33
CA GLN A 483 1.03 22.07 22.25
C GLN A 483 1.09 22.85 20.95
N ILE A 484 -0.07 23.15 20.36
CA ILE A 484 -0.20 24.06 19.22
C ILE A 484 -0.49 25.47 19.77
N LYS A 485 0.26 26.48 19.29
CA LYS A 485 0.09 27.89 19.63
C LYS A 485 0.13 28.75 18.36
N GLY A 486 -1.05 29.09 17.81
CA GLY A 486 -1.15 29.80 16.56
C GLY A 486 -0.62 28.97 15.39
N GLN A 487 0.46 29.43 14.77
CA GLN A 487 1.15 28.73 13.67
C GLN A 487 2.44 28.00 14.15
N GLU A 488 2.58 27.84 15.44
CA GLU A 488 3.73 27.18 16.05
C GLU A 488 3.33 25.89 16.76
N ILE A 489 4.28 24.96 16.82
CA ILE A 489 4.21 23.77 17.68
C ILE A 489 5.25 23.97 18.78
N VAL A 490 4.82 23.85 20.02
CA VAL A 490 5.69 23.99 21.20
C VAL A 490 5.85 22.62 21.85
N LEU A 491 7.10 22.15 21.88
CA LEU A 491 7.50 20.94 22.56
C LEU A 491 8.17 21.31 23.89
N THR A 492 7.83 20.61 24.94
CA THR A 492 8.40 20.85 26.28
C THR A 492 8.88 19.53 26.87
N ILE A 493 10.15 19.51 27.32
CA ILE A 493 10.73 18.36 28.01
C ILE A 493 11.24 18.80 29.39
N PRO A 494 11.28 17.88 30.37
CA PRO A 494 11.91 18.13 31.66
C PRO A 494 13.42 18.43 31.51
N ASP A 495 13.98 19.12 32.48
CA ASP A 495 15.39 19.49 32.58
C ASP A 495 15.84 20.49 31.50
N LYS A 496 15.95 21.75 31.93
CA LYS A 496 16.35 22.89 31.10
C LYS A 496 17.75 22.76 30.49
N GLU A 497 18.61 21.92 31.06
CA GLU A 497 19.98 21.69 30.60
C GLU A 497 20.08 20.62 29.51
N THR A 498 18.98 19.95 29.20
CA THR A 498 18.97 18.91 28.13
C THR A 498 19.38 19.52 26.79
N GLU A 499 20.46 19.04 26.22
CA GLU A 499 20.91 19.38 24.86
C GLU A 499 20.07 18.62 23.83
N VAL A 500 19.48 19.37 22.89
CA VAL A 500 18.57 18.80 21.85
C VAL A 500 19.34 18.66 20.54
N LYS A 501 19.47 17.41 20.06
CA LYS A 501 20.16 17.08 18.81
C LYS A 501 19.23 16.96 17.62
N LEU A 502 18.15 16.19 17.79
CA LEU A 502 17.19 15.89 16.74
C LEU A 502 15.76 16.06 17.23
N ILE A 503 14.87 16.43 16.32
CA ILE A 503 13.43 16.36 16.49
C ILE A 503 12.88 15.44 15.41
N ARG A 504 11.99 14.53 15.82
CA ARG A 504 11.28 13.62 14.94
C ARG A 504 9.79 13.86 15.09
N TYR A 505 9.07 13.76 13.97
CA TYR A 505 7.62 13.74 13.95
C TYR A 505 7.15 12.55 13.12
N CYS A 506 6.26 11.72 13.68
CA CYS A 506 5.74 10.49 13.05
C CYS A 506 6.86 9.60 12.46
N TYR A 507 8.02 9.54 13.09
CA TYR A 507 9.14 8.67 12.68
C TYR A 507 8.87 7.22 13.11
N ARG A 508 7.72 6.72 12.71
CA ARG A 508 7.16 5.39 12.97
C ARG A 508 6.53 4.84 11.70
N THR A 509 6.31 3.56 11.63
CA THR A 509 5.58 2.94 10.50
C THR A 509 4.11 3.32 10.54
N SER A 510 3.49 3.31 11.74
CA SER A 510 2.14 3.81 12.00
C SER A 510 2.15 4.86 13.11
N ASN A 511 1.35 5.91 12.97
CA ASN A 511 1.19 6.96 13.99
C ASN A 511 0.43 6.44 15.21
N ILE A 512 0.75 6.96 16.41
CA ILE A 512 0.14 6.53 17.69
C ILE A 512 -0.82 7.55 18.29
N GLY A 513 -0.80 8.80 17.80
CA GLY A 513 -1.60 9.91 18.31
C GLY A 513 -2.31 10.70 17.22
N ALA A 514 -2.85 11.86 17.60
CA ALA A 514 -3.42 12.79 16.65
C ALA A 514 -2.34 13.39 15.76
N LEU A 515 -2.63 13.53 14.49
CA LEU A 515 -1.77 14.18 13.50
C LEU A 515 -2.04 15.69 13.46
N VAL A 516 -1.06 16.44 12.99
CA VAL A 516 -1.14 17.89 12.83
C VAL A 516 -1.61 18.23 11.42
N TYR A 517 -2.62 19.09 11.30
CA TYR A 517 -3.21 19.55 10.04
C TYR A 517 -3.29 21.06 9.97
N ASN A 518 -3.35 21.61 8.76
CA ASN A 518 -3.79 22.99 8.53
C ASN A 518 -5.32 23.05 8.29
N GLN A 519 -5.86 24.26 8.13
CA GLN A 519 -7.31 24.45 7.86
C GLN A 519 -7.79 23.84 6.54
N ALA A 520 -6.91 23.60 5.57
CA ALA A 520 -7.23 22.92 4.32
C ALA A 520 -7.39 21.40 4.48
N GLY A 521 -7.14 20.87 5.69
CA GLY A 521 -7.20 19.45 6.00
C GLY A 521 -6.02 18.66 5.42
N LEU A 522 -4.89 19.33 5.19
CA LEU A 522 -3.65 18.69 4.74
C LEU A 522 -2.74 18.41 5.93
N PRO A 523 -2.23 17.18 6.09
CA PRO A 523 -1.41 16.78 7.22
C PRO A 523 0.03 17.28 7.09
N MET A 524 0.68 17.50 8.24
CA MET A 524 2.12 17.66 8.33
C MET A 524 2.82 16.36 7.90
N SER A 525 3.84 16.47 7.05
CA SER A 525 4.67 15.33 6.68
C SER A 525 5.50 14.83 7.87
N PRO A 526 5.67 13.52 8.06
CA PRO A 526 6.68 12.97 8.94
C PRO A 526 8.07 13.52 8.63
N PHE A 527 8.88 13.75 9.64
CA PHE A 527 10.23 14.29 9.45
C PHE A 527 11.24 13.91 10.53
N VAL A 528 12.51 14.02 10.17
CA VAL A 528 13.66 14.04 11.07
C VAL A 528 14.45 15.31 10.79
N ARG A 529 14.64 16.19 11.81
CA ARG A 529 15.43 17.41 11.68
C ARG A 529 16.43 17.57 12.80
N ARG A 530 17.64 18.01 12.46
CA ARG A 530 18.65 18.48 13.42
C ARG A 530 18.33 19.90 13.85
N VAL A 531 18.61 20.20 15.13
CA VAL A 531 18.30 21.51 15.73
C VAL A 531 19.26 22.62 15.28
N TYR A 532 20.50 22.25 14.93
CA TYR A 532 21.59 23.17 14.61
C TYR A 532 22.12 23.02 13.16
N GLU A 533 21.35 22.49 12.24
CA GLU A 533 21.71 22.58 10.81
C GLU A 533 21.14 23.87 10.24
N GLU A 534 22.01 24.69 9.62
CA GLU A 534 21.57 25.78 8.74
C GLU A 534 20.66 25.20 7.67
N THR A 535 19.52 25.85 7.46
CA THR A 535 18.56 25.50 6.41
C THR A 535 19.27 25.60 5.05
N VAL A 536 19.61 24.46 4.45
CA VAL A 536 20.09 24.40 3.07
C VAL A 536 18.89 24.26 2.14
#